data_6333a9c4c7d05d351a21c18b00bd5357
#
_entry.id   6333a9c4c7d05d351a21c18b00bd5357
#
_cell.length_a   1.000
_cell.length_b   1.000
_cell.length_c   1.000
_cell.angle_alpha   90.00
_cell.angle_beta   90.00
_cell.angle_gamma   90.00
#
_symmetry.space_group_name_H-M   'P 1'
#
loop_
_entity.id
_entity.type
_entity.pdbx_description
1 polymer ?
#
loop_
_entity_poly.entity_id
_entity_poly.type
_entity_poly.pdbx_seq_one_letter_code
_entity_poly.pdbx_strand_id
1 'polypeptide(L)'
;MAPIALYSESVAAAQPTKGSATSEKKELTPLEALAHQANSKPLPKIPTFNTFEEKRQWQLEHMAGAFRVWAREGYAEGISGHISVRDPEFEDRLWINPLGVHYGMMKASDMICVNFMTGQVVGGNTEIPANAAGVSIHSAAHKRRPDVHAVCHAHSLYGKAYSAFGKPLEMLNQDVCNFYNAHSVYETYGGVALSGEEGENIAEALGTGKACILMNHGLLTTGQTVDEAAFLYMVMERSCKAQLLIEAAVAGGRVQKQLIGDEEAAYNFKWNSDPETLYFEMQSHLRYEEYLSGSDYKN
;
A
#
# COMPACT_ATOMS: atom_id res chain seq x y z
N MET A 1 -12.15 -5.19 52.56
CA MET A 1 -13.03 -4.53 51.59
C MET A 1 -13.41 -3.18 52.15
N ALA A 2 -12.84 -2.12 51.62
CA ALA A 2 -13.17 -0.73 51.99
C ALA A 2 -13.84 -0.08 50.76
N PRO A 3 -14.90 0.71 50.93
CA PRO A 3 -15.62 1.31 49.80
C PRO A 3 -14.90 2.55 49.27
N ILE A 4 -14.87 2.66 47.95
CA ILE A 4 -14.36 3.83 47.24
C ILE A 4 -15.40 4.95 47.35
N ALA A 5 -15.00 6.08 47.90
CA ALA A 5 -15.83 7.28 48.00
C ALA A 5 -15.87 8.00 46.63
N LEU A 6 -17.09 8.22 46.11
CA LEU A 6 -17.36 9.07 44.96
C LEU A 6 -17.33 10.54 45.37
N TYR A 7 -16.39 11.29 44.83
CA TYR A 7 -16.37 12.75 44.90
C TYR A 7 -17.32 13.32 43.85
N SER A 8 -18.39 13.97 44.31
CA SER A 8 -19.24 14.82 43.46
C SER A 8 -18.81 16.28 43.68
N GLU A 9 -18.09 16.86 42.73
CA GLU A 9 -17.91 18.31 42.66
C GLU A 9 -18.97 18.94 41.77
N SER A 10 -19.75 19.82 42.38
CA SER A 10 -20.74 20.67 41.72
C SER A 10 -20.03 21.80 40.95
N VAL A 11 -20.06 21.76 39.62
CA VAL A 11 -19.60 22.87 38.78
C VAL A 11 -20.71 23.91 38.65
N ALA A 12 -20.47 25.13 39.17
CA ALA A 12 -21.33 26.28 39.01
C ALA A 12 -21.39 26.72 37.53
N ALA A 13 -22.61 26.91 37.03
CA ALA A 13 -22.84 27.38 35.64
C ALA A 13 -22.41 28.84 35.51
N ALA A 14 -21.40 29.08 34.64
CA ALA A 14 -21.05 30.43 34.17
C ALA A 14 -21.97 30.83 33.02
N GLN A 15 -22.54 32.01 33.07
CA GLN A 15 -23.39 32.56 32.00
C GLN A 15 -22.55 32.88 30.73
N PRO A 16 -23.07 32.70 29.53
CA PRO A 16 -22.34 32.96 28.28
C PRO A 16 -22.27 34.46 28.01
N THR A 17 -21.03 34.98 27.91
CA THR A 17 -20.74 36.30 27.34
C THR A 17 -20.94 36.27 25.83
N LYS A 18 -21.81 37.13 25.31
CA LYS A 18 -21.99 37.36 23.84
C LYS A 18 -20.73 37.97 23.27
N GLY A 19 -20.20 37.36 22.23
CA GLY A 19 -19.19 37.94 21.34
C GLY A 19 -18.03 36.98 21.04
N SER A 20 -18.26 35.98 20.20
CA SER A 20 -17.17 35.25 19.56
C SER A 20 -17.56 35.05 18.10
N ALA A 21 -16.76 35.67 17.21
CA ALA A 21 -16.79 35.36 15.80
C ALA A 21 -16.59 33.85 15.63
N THR A 22 -17.51 33.19 14.95
CA THR A 22 -17.40 31.79 14.55
C THR A 22 -16.26 31.67 13.57
N SER A 23 -15.04 31.40 14.06
CA SER A 23 -13.99 30.85 13.21
C SER A 23 -14.51 29.49 12.74
N GLU A 24 -14.79 29.33 11.47
CA GLU A 24 -15.01 28.03 10.85
C GLU A 24 -13.81 27.15 11.28
N LYS A 25 -14.06 26.13 12.11
CA LYS A 25 -13.04 25.15 12.44
C LYS A 25 -12.69 24.44 11.15
N LYS A 26 -11.51 24.72 10.60
CA LYS A 26 -10.96 23.99 9.45
C LYS A 26 -10.98 22.49 9.81
N GLU A 27 -11.68 21.69 9.01
CA GLU A 27 -11.66 20.25 9.16
C GLU A 27 -10.24 19.75 8.89
N LEU A 28 -9.68 18.99 9.83
CA LEU A 28 -8.33 18.43 9.70
C LEU A 28 -8.34 17.31 8.67
N THR A 29 -7.27 17.21 7.87
CA THR A 29 -7.03 16.02 7.05
C THR A 29 -6.76 14.81 7.93
N PRO A 30 -6.93 13.55 7.43
CA PRO A 30 -6.63 12.36 8.19
C PRO A 30 -5.23 12.38 8.81
N LEU A 31 -4.21 12.72 8.04
CA LEU A 31 -2.83 12.82 8.51
C LEU A 31 -2.66 13.91 9.60
N GLU A 32 -3.29 15.08 9.43
CA GLU A 32 -3.26 16.16 10.43
C GLU A 32 -3.95 15.75 11.74
N ALA A 33 -5.03 14.94 11.66
CA ALA A 33 -5.76 14.46 12.84
C ALA A 33 -4.98 13.42 13.65
N LEU A 34 -4.11 12.65 13.02
CA LEU A 34 -3.24 11.68 13.69
C LEU A 34 -2.05 12.34 14.42
N ALA A 35 -1.74 13.59 14.09
CA ALA A 35 -0.63 14.33 14.69
C ALA A 35 -1.08 15.20 15.86
N HIS A 36 -0.48 15.03 17.04
CA HIS A 36 -0.68 15.95 18.15
C HIS A 36 0.01 17.29 17.87
N GLN A 37 -0.78 18.32 17.57
CA GLN A 37 -0.30 19.62 17.07
C GLN A 37 0.05 20.62 18.20
N ALA A 38 0.98 20.30 19.06
CA ALA A 38 1.54 21.31 19.94
C ALA A 38 2.89 21.81 19.37
N ASN A 39 2.90 22.92 18.63
CA ASN A 39 4.11 23.57 18.10
C ASN A 39 5.00 22.72 17.17
N SER A 40 4.44 21.68 16.53
CA SER A 40 5.19 20.82 15.61
C SER A 40 5.30 21.45 14.21
N LYS A 41 6.38 21.10 13.50
CA LYS A 41 6.47 21.39 12.07
C LYS A 41 5.36 20.63 11.31
N PRO A 42 4.85 21.18 10.19
CA PRO A 42 3.93 20.44 9.33
C PRO A 42 4.49 19.07 8.95
N LEU A 43 3.62 18.06 8.94
CA LEU A 43 4.01 16.73 8.49
C LEU A 43 4.33 16.75 6.99
N PRO A 44 5.31 15.94 6.54
CA PRO A 44 5.56 15.76 5.12
C PRO A 44 4.31 15.27 4.39
N LYS A 45 3.92 15.94 3.34
CA LYS A 45 2.85 15.57 2.41
C LYS A 45 3.45 15.02 1.13
N ILE A 46 2.61 14.40 0.28
CA ILE A 46 3.01 14.03 -1.07
C ILE A 46 3.54 15.27 -1.78
N PRO A 47 4.79 15.25 -2.29
CA PRO A 47 5.40 16.45 -2.88
C PRO A 47 4.74 16.84 -4.19
N THR A 48 4.79 18.12 -4.49
CA THR A 48 4.44 18.68 -5.80
C THR A 48 5.72 19.02 -6.57
N PHE A 49 5.68 18.92 -7.90
CA PHE A 49 6.84 19.08 -8.77
C PHE A 49 6.58 20.15 -9.82
N ASN A 50 7.62 20.85 -10.25
CA ASN A 50 7.51 21.86 -11.29
C ASN A 50 7.62 21.26 -12.69
N THR A 51 8.29 20.11 -12.83
CA THR A 51 8.50 19.42 -14.11
C THR A 51 8.14 17.94 -14.03
N PHE A 52 7.88 17.33 -15.18
CA PHE A 52 7.66 15.88 -15.26
C PHE A 52 8.92 15.08 -14.96
N GLU A 53 10.09 15.60 -15.31
CA GLU A 53 11.39 15.00 -15.04
C GLU A 53 11.65 14.87 -13.54
N GLU A 54 11.42 15.96 -12.77
CA GLU A 54 11.54 15.94 -11.30
C GLU A 54 10.60 14.90 -10.68
N LYS A 55 9.34 14.88 -11.14
CA LYS A 55 8.34 13.91 -10.66
C LYS A 55 8.73 12.48 -11.02
N ARG A 56 9.18 12.24 -12.24
CA ARG A 56 9.63 10.93 -12.73
C ARG A 56 10.81 10.42 -11.90
N GLN A 57 11.84 11.26 -11.72
CA GLN A 57 13.02 10.89 -10.94
C GLN A 57 12.61 10.51 -9.51
N TRP A 58 11.80 11.32 -8.86
CA TRP A 58 11.26 11.04 -7.53
C TRP A 58 10.50 9.70 -7.49
N GLN A 59 9.64 9.42 -8.47
CA GLN A 59 8.91 8.14 -8.55
C GLN A 59 9.85 6.94 -8.68
N LEU A 60 10.90 7.04 -9.50
CA LEU A 60 11.86 5.95 -9.71
C LEU A 60 12.71 5.72 -8.45
N GLU A 61 13.13 6.78 -7.76
CA GLU A 61 13.83 6.67 -6.48
C GLU A 61 12.95 5.97 -5.42
N HIS A 62 11.67 6.33 -5.33
CA HIS A 62 10.73 5.71 -4.41
C HIS A 62 10.42 4.25 -4.78
N MET A 63 10.37 3.90 -6.07
CA MET A 63 10.29 2.50 -6.51
C MET A 63 11.50 1.70 -6.03
N ALA A 64 12.70 2.18 -6.29
CA ALA A 64 13.93 1.52 -5.87
C ALA A 64 14.00 1.40 -4.34
N GLY A 65 13.66 2.48 -3.62
CA GLY A 65 13.58 2.47 -2.16
C GLY A 65 12.57 1.46 -1.63
N ALA A 66 11.38 1.37 -2.23
CA ALA A 66 10.37 0.38 -1.86
C ALA A 66 10.87 -1.07 -2.02
N PHE A 67 11.57 -1.37 -3.13
CA PHE A 67 12.21 -2.67 -3.31
C PHE A 67 13.27 -2.97 -2.24
N ARG A 68 14.12 -2.00 -1.88
CA ARG A 68 15.11 -2.16 -0.81
C ARG A 68 14.46 -2.45 0.54
N VAL A 69 13.39 -1.72 0.87
CA VAL A 69 12.59 -1.98 2.08
C VAL A 69 12.01 -3.40 2.03
N TRP A 70 11.41 -3.80 0.91
CA TRP A 70 10.84 -5.14 0.75
C TRP A 70 11.88 -6.26 0.84
N ALA A 71 13.11 -6.03 0.37
CA ALA A 71 14.19 -6.98 0.55
C ALA A 71 14.51 -7.23 2.04
N ARG A 72 14.48 -6.16 2.86
CA ARG A 72 14.69 -6.27 4.32
C ARG A 72 13.53 -6.95 5.04
N GLU A 73 12.31 -6.75 4.55
CA GLU A 73 11.11 -7.43 5.05
C GLU A 73 11.02 -8.91 4.60
N GLY A 74 11.94 -9.37 3.72
CA GLY A 74 11.98 -10.75 3.26
C GLY A 74 10.97 -11.08 2.16
N TYR A 75 10.56 -10.09 1.35
CA TYR A 75 9.58 -10.31 0.28
C TYR A 75 10.20 -10.68 -1.06
N ALA A 76 11.53 -10.71 -1.16
CA ALA A 76 12.22 -11.17 -2.36
C ALA A 76 12.08 -12.69 -2.52
N GLU A 77 11.52 -13.13 -3.65
CA GLU A 77 11.34 -14.56 -3.99
C GLU A 77 11.87 -14.80 -5.42
N GLY A 78 13.14 -15.07 -5.55
CA GLY A 78 13.78 -15.32 -6.83
C GLY A 78 13.59 -14.14 -7.82
N ILE A 79 12.96 -14.43 -8.95
CA ILE A 79 12.66 -13.43 -10.00
C ILE A 79 11.20 -12.95 -9.96
N SER A 80 10.45 -13.36 -8.93
CA SER A 80 9.02 -13.04 -8.81
C SER A 80 8.79 -11.68 -8.16
N GLY A 81 7.71 -11.04 -8.57
CA GLY A 81 7.26 -9.77 -8.01
C GLY A 81 7.75 -8.55 -8.76
N HIS A 82 6.90 -7.52 -8.74
CA HIS A 82 7.05 -6.32 -9.54
C HIS A 82 6.42 -5.12 -8.83
N ILE A 83 6.99 -3.95 -9.05
CA ILE A 83 6.37 -2.66 -8.76
C ILE A 83 6.32 -1.90 -10.07
N SER A 84 5.18 -1.29 -10.38
CA SER A 84 5.08 -0.35 -11.49
C SER A 84 4.51 0.99 -11.05
N VAL A 85 4.88 2.02 -11.77
CA VAL A 85 4.33 3.37 -11.60
C VAL A 85 4.02 3.97 -12.96
N ARG A 86 2.88 4.66 -13.05
CA ARG A 86 2.48 5.40 -14.26
C ARG A 86 3.45 6.56 -14.51
N ASP A 87 3.89 6.72 -15.77
CA ASP A 87 4.71 7.86 -16.15
C ASP A 87 3.94 9.17 -15.91
N PRO A 88 4.57 10.21 -15.35
CA PRO A 88 3.86 11.44 -15.03
C PRO A 88 3.50 12.31 -16.26
N GLU A 89 4.15 12.09 -17.40
CA GLU A 89 4.01 12.88 -18.62
C GLU A 89 3.22 12.12 -19.71
N PHE A 90 3.48 10.82 -19.85
CA PHE A 90 2.91 10.00 -20.91
C PHE A 90 1.87 9.04 -20.37
N GLU A 91 0.61 9.27 -20.68
CA GLU A 91 -0.54 8.53 -20.13
C GLU A 91 -0.57 7.03 -20.48
N ASP A 92 0.14 6.64 -21.55
CA ASP A 92 0.23 5.26 -22.05
C ASP A 92 1.47 4.51 -21.58
N ARG A 93 2.24 5.05 -20.64
CA ARG A 93 3.50 4.49 -20.17
C ARG A 93 3.49 4.19 -18.67
N LEU A 94 4.19 3.13 -18.33
CA LEU A 94 4.54 2.79 -16.96
C LEU A 94 6.03 2.48 -16.84
N TRP A 95 6.55 2.66 -15.64
CA TRP A 95 7.87 2.21 -15.23
C TRP A 95 7.75 0.93 -14.41
N ILE A 96 8.62 -0.06 -14.65
CA ILE A 96 8.62 -1.35 -13.96
C ILE A 96 10.06 -1.80 -13.74
N ASN A 97 10.29 -2.66 -12.74
CA ASN A 97 11.62 -3.20 -12.45
C ASN A 97 12.09 -4.21 -13.51
N PRO A 98 13.42 -4.35 -13.68
CA PRO A 98 14.01 -5.38 -14.52
C PRO A 98 13.83 -6.78 -13.93
N LEU A 99 13.82 -7.78 -14.82
CA LEU A 99 13.80 -9.20 -14.45
C LEU A 99 15.16 -9.63 -13.88
N GLY A 100 15.15 -10.30 -12.73
CA GLY A 100 16.36 -10.97 -12.19
C GLY A 100 17.29 -10.08 -11.38
N VAL A 101 17.00 -8.80 -11.21
CA VAL A 101 17.72 -7.97 -10.24
C VAL A 101 17.12 -8.18 -8.85
N HIS A 102 17.97 -8.56 -7.88
CA HIS A 102 17.52 -8.75 -6.50
C HIS A 102 17.01 -7.44 -5.90
N TYR A 103 15.90 -7.48 -5.18
CA TYR A 103 15.26 -6.29 -4.58
C TYR A 103 16.24 -5.42 -3.77
N GLY A 104 17.12 -6.06 -2.99
CA GLY A 104 18.15 -5.38 -2.21
C GLY A 104 19.27 -4.71 -3.01
N MET A 105 19.27 -4.83 -4.34
CA MET A 105 20.25 -4.21 -5.24
C MET A 105 19.61 -3.17 -6.16
N MET A 106 18.28 -3.05 -6.16
CA MET A 106 17.52 -2.21 -7.08
C MET A 106 17.93 -0.73 -6.98
N LYS A 107 18.03 -0.05 -8.12
CA LYS A 107 18.34 1.38 -8.26
C LYS A 107 17.32 2.07 -9.15
N ALA A 108 17.19 3.38 -9.02
CA ALA A 108 16.30 4.18 -9.87
C ALA A 108 16.65 4.03 -11.36
N SER A 109 17.95 3.98 -11.69
CA SER A 109 18.44 3.78 -13.07
C SER A 109 18.18 2.39 -13.66
N ASP A 110 17.78 1.41 -12.86
CA ASP A 110 17.46 0.07 -13.35
C ASP A 110 16.08 0.00 -14.02
N MET A 111 15.19 0.96 -13.74
CA MET A 111 13.79 0.88 -14.14
C MET A 111 13.60 0.95 -15.66
N ILE A 112 12.63 0.20 -16.15
CA ILE A 112 12.29 0.03 -17.57
C ILE A 112 10.98 0.76 -17.85
N CYS A 113 10.95 1.61 -18.88
CA CYS A 113 9.73 2.26 -19.34
C CYS A 113 9.04 1.41 -20.42
N VAL A 114 7.78 1.05 -20.19
CA VAL A 114 6.96 0.23 -21.07
C VAL A 114 5.73 1.01 -21.50
N ASN A 115 5.43 1.00 -22.79
CA ASN A 115 4.11 1.39 -23.28
C ASN A 115 3.13 0.27 -22.97
N PHE A 116 2.23 0.48 -22.02
CA PHE A 116 1.35 -0.57 -21.53
C PHE A 116 0.16 -0.87 -22.46
N MET A 117 -0.05 -0.06 -23.50
CA MET A 117 -1.03 -0.36 -24.54
C MET A 117 -0.49 -1.39 -25.55
N THR A 118 0.82 -1.32 -25.85
CA THR A 118 1.48 -2.18 -26.85
C THR A 118 2.36 -3.27 -26.24
N GLY A 119 2.75 -3.13 -24.96
CA GLY A 119 3.71 -4.00 -24.28
C GLY A 119 5.19 -3.74 -24.66
N GLN A 120 5.46 -2.71 -25.48
CA GLN A 120 6.82 -2.42 -25.94
C GLN A 120 7.62 -1.62 -24.93
N VAL A 121 8.89 -1.96 -24.77
CA VAL A 121 9.86 -1.13 -24.03
C VAL A 121 10.14 0.12 -24.86
N VAL A 122 9.95 1.30 -24.26
CA VAL A 122 10.07 2.60 -24.91
C VAL A 122 11.11 3.52 -24.26
N GLY A 123 11.80 3.05 -23.22
CA GLY A 123 12.85 3.81 -22.54
C GLY A 123 13.34 3.16 -21.25
N GLY A 124 14.12 3.90 -20.48
CA GLY A 124 14.76 3.42 -19.25
C GLY A 124 15.92 2.47 -19.53
N ASN A 125 16.17 1.54 -18.61
CA ASN A 125 17.17 0.49 -18.81
C ASN A 125 16.68 -0.53 -19.85
N THR A 126 17.42 -0.67 -20.94
CA THR A 126 17.09 -1.60 -22.03
C THR A 126 18.03 -2.81 -22.08
N GLU A 127 18.98 -2.92 -21.16
CA GLU A 127 19.96 -4.02 -21.11
C GLU A 127 19.37 -5.30 -20.52
N ILE A 128 18.40 -5.15 -19.60
CA ILE A 128 17.73 -6.26 -18.92
C ILE A 128 16.23 -6.21 -19.27
N PRO A 129 15.60 -7.33 -19.65
CA PRO A 129 14.18 -7.34 -19.97
C PRO A 129 13.30 -7.14 -18.72
N ALA A 130 12.09 -6.64 -18.92
CA ALA A 130 11.05 -6.68 -17.90
C ALA A 130 10.44 -8.09 -17.79
N ASN A 131 9.84 -8.41 -16.64
CA ASN A 131 9.09 -9.66 -16.47
C ASN A 131 7.80 -9.63 -17.29
N ALA A 132 7.64 -10.57 -18.23
CA ALA A 132 6.48 -10.59 -19.14
C ALA A 132 5.14 -10.73 -18.38
N ALA A 133 5.08 -11.57 -17.33
CA ALA A 133 3.89 -11.71 -16.51
C ALA A 133 3.60 -10.40 -15.73
N GLY A 134 4.65 -9.75 -15.22
CA GLY A 134 4.54 -8.45 -14.59
C GLY A 134 4.00 -7.39 -15.54
N VAL A 135 4.53 -7.30 -16.75
CA VAL A 135 4.03 -6.36 -17.77
C VAL A 135 2.56 -6.64 -18.08
N SER A 136 2.15 -7.91 -18.23
CA SER A 136 0.76 -8.30 -18.50
C SER A 136 -0.19 -7.83 -17.38
N ILE A 137 0.07 -8.21 -16.15
CA ILE A 137 -0.79 -7.90 -14.97
C ILE A 137 -0.85 -6.39 -14.74
N HIS A 138 0.32 -5.72 -14.71
CA HIS A 138 0.38 -4.28 -14.41
C HIS A 138 -0.22 -3.42 -15.52
N SER A 139 -0.02 -3.81 -16.80
CA SER A 139 -0.65 -3.13 -17.94
C SER A 139 -2.18 -3.19 -17.85
N ALA A 140 -2.74 -4.36 -17.55
CA ALA A 140 -4.18 -4.54 -17.39
C ALA A 140 -4.73 -3.70 -16.24
N ALA A 141 -4.05 -3.72 -15.08
CA ALA A 141 -4.44 -2.90 -13.93
C ALA A 141 -4.41 -1.40 -14.27
N HIS A 142 -3.33 -0.90 -14.87
CA HIS A 142 -3.25 0.52 -15.26
C HIS A 142 -4.25 0.93 -16.35
N LYS A 143 -4.58 0.05 -17.30
CA LYS A 143 -5.62 0.32 -18.30
C LYS A 143 -7.01 0.45 -17.66
N ARG A 144 -7.35 -0.48 -16.77
CA ARG A 144 -8.68 -0.53 -16.15
C ARG A 144 -8.88 0.54 -15.07
N ARG A 145 -7.79 0.98 -14.43
CA ARG A 145 -7.78 1.89 -13.27
C ARG A 145 -6.95 3.15 -13.56
N PRO A 146 -7.50 4.12 -14.30
CA PRO A 146 -6.80 5.40 -14.56
C PRO A 146 -6.53 6.21 -13.30
N ASP A 147 -7.25 5.96 -12.21
CA ASP A 147 -7.04 6.53 -10.88
C ASP A 147 -5.86 5.92 -10.12
N VAL A 148 -5.37 4.76 -10.56
CA VAL A 148 -4.22 4.08 -9.95
C VAL A 148 -2.93 4.53 -10.62
N HIS A 149 -2.00 5.04 -9.82
CA HIS A 149 -0.68 5.47 -10.29
C HIS A 149 0.43 4.45 -10.03
N ALA A 150 0.28 3.61 -9.00
CA ALA A 150 1.24 2.55 -8.69
C ALA A 150 0.55 1.22 -8.43
N VAL A 151 1.20 0.13 -8.84
CA VAL A 151 0.78 -1.25 -8.62
C VAL A 151 1.95 -2.03 -8.06
N CYS A 152 1.71 -2.80 -7.02
CA CYS A 152 2.69 -3.62 -6.32
C CYS A 152 2.23 -5.07 -6.24
N HIS A 153 3.13 -6.00 -6.54
CA HIS A 153 2.90 -7.44 -6.44
C HIS A 153 4.18 -8.16 -6.03
N ALA A 154 4.07 -9.13 -5.15
CA ALA A 154 5.15 -10.05 -4.81
C ALA A 154 4.61 -11.39 -4.29
N HIS A 155 5.50 -12.38 -4.17
CA HIS A 155 5.19 -13.71 -3.66
C HIS A 155 5.69 -13.87 -2.20
N SER A 156 5.35 -12.91 -1.34
CA SER A 156 5.71 -12.93 0.07
C SER A 156 5.12 -14.14 0.79
N LEU A 157 5.79 -14.61 1.83
CA LEU A 157 5.50 -15.91 2.45
C LEU A 157 4.07 -16.04 2.96
N TYR A 158 3.60 -15.05 3.74
CA TYR A 158 2.29 -15.14 4.37
C TYR A 158 1.16 -14.77 3.41
N GLY A 159 1.44 -13.89 2.44
CA GLY A 159 0.50 -13.56 1.37
C GLY A 159 0.19 -14.76 0.50
N LYS A 160 1.23 -15.46 0.00
CA LYS A 160 1.00 -16.68 -0.79
C LYS A 160 0.41 -17.83 0.04
N ALA A 161 0.77 -17.96 1.33
CA ALA A 161 0.16 -18.98 2.19
C ALA A 161 -1.33 -18.70 2.43
N TYR A 162 -1.69 -17.44 2.72
CA TYR A 162 -3.08 -17.05 2.94
C TYR A 162 -3.91 -17.12 1.64
N SER A 163 -3.31 -16.78 0.51
CA SER A 163 -4.00 -16.80 -0.78
C SER A 163 -4.55 -18.19 -1.15
N ALA A 164 -3.97 -19.26 -0.60
CA ALA A 164 -4.46 -20.62 -0.79
C ALA A 164 -5.86 -20.87 -0.20
N PHE A 165 -6.35 -19.99 0.69
CA PHE A 165 -7.73 -20.11 1.20
C PHE A 165 -8.78 -19.54 0.24
N GLY A 166 -8.38 -18.70 -0.74
CA GLY A 166 -9.32 -18.05 -1.65
C GLY A 166 -10.38 -17.20 -0.92
N LYS A 167 -10.02 -16.56 0.19
CA LYS A 167 -10.92 -15.79 1.04
C LYS A 167 -10.41 -14.39 1.32
N PRO A 168 -11.31 -13.41 1.52
CA PRO A 168 -10.91 -12.10 1.98
C PRO A 168 -10.37 -12.14 3.41
N LEU A 169 -9.56 -11.13 3.78
CA LEU A 169 -9.14 -10.90 5.15
C LEU A 169 -10.33 -10.46 6.00
N GLU A 170 -10.39 -10.93 7.24
CA GLU A 170 -11.36 -10.50 8.23
C GLU A 170 -10.82 -9.31 9.03
N MET A 171 -11.69 -8.42 9.49
CA MET A 171 -11.30 -7.26 10.30
C MET A 171 -10.95 -7.69 11.74
N LEU A 172 -9.75 -8.26 11.91
CA LEU A 172 -9.28 -8.88 13.15
C LEU A 172 -8.41 -7.97 14.03
N ASN A 173 -7.92 -6.86 13.47
CA ASN A 173 -7.12 -5.86 14.16
C ASN A 173 -7.23 -4.50 13.44
N GLN A 174 -6.67 -3.46 14.03
CA GLN A 174 -6.74 -2.11 13.48
C GLN A 174 -6.13 -2.01 12.08
N ASP A 175 -4.97 -2.64 11.84
CA ASP A 175 -4.19 -2.45 10.63
C ASP A 175 -4.89 -3.05 9.40
N VAL A 176 -5.56 -4.22 9.54
CA VAL A 176 -6.31 -4.83 8.44
C VAL A 176 -7.50 -3.98 7.99
N CYS A 177 -8.00 -3.06 8.84
CA CYS A 177 -9.07 -2.14 8.46
C CYS A 177 -8.67 -1.14 7.37
N ASN A 178 -7.37 -1.02 7.04
CA ASN A 178 -6.93 -0.33 5.82
C ASN A 178 -7.52 -0.93 4.53
N PHE A 179 -8.07 -2.14 4.62
CA PHE A 179 -8.68 -2.85 3.50
C PHE A 179 -10.18 -3.04 3.65
N TYR A 180 -10.83 -2.40 4.62
CA TYR A 180 -12.26 -2.53 4.84
C TYR A 180 -13.04 -2.12 3.59
N ASN A 181 -13.82 -3.06 3.01
CA ASN A 181 -14.53 -2.91 1.74
C ASN A 181 -13.65 -2.43 0.56
N ALA A 182 -12.32 -2.57 0.66
CA ALA A 182 -11.35 -2.08 -0.33
C ALA A 182 -10.36 -3.17 -0.78
N HIS A 183 -10.65 -4.44 -0.53
CA HIS A 183 -9.90 -5.55 -1.10
C HIS A 183 -10.84 -6.63 -1.63
N SER A 184 -10.31 -7.40 -2.55
CA SER A 184 -11.01 -8.48 -3.24
C SER A 184 -10.19 -9.75 -3.28
N VAL A 185 -10.78 -10.82 -3.81
CA VAL A 185 -10.10 -12.08 -4.09
C VAL A 185 -10.29 -12.42 -5.56
N TYR A 186 -9.20 -12.73 -6.24
CA TYR A 186 -9.23 -13.42 -7.52
C TYR A 186 -9.27 -14.91 -7.28
N GLU A 187 -10.45 -15.52 -7.43
CA GLU A 187 -10.77 -16.87 -6.97
C GLU A 187 -10.33 -17.99 -7.92
N THR A 188 -9.60 -17.65 -8.98
CA THR A 188 -9.06 -18.63 -9.95
C THR A 188 -7.55 -18.52 -10.03
N TYR A 189 -6.91 -19.58 -10.48
CA TYR A 189 -5.49 -19.63 -10.77
C TYR A 189 -5.28 -20.14 -12.19
N GLY A 190 -5.06 -19.23 -13.13
CA GLY A 190 -4.84 -19.55 -14.54
C GLY A 190 -3.41 -19.99 -14.88
N GLY A 191 -2.52 -20.07 -13.89
CA GLY A 191 -1.10 -20.32 -14.08
C GLY A 191 -0.27 -19.03 -14.15
N VAL A 192 0.90 -19.12 -14.79
CA VAL A 192 1.75 -17.93 -15.01
C VAL A 192 1.07 -16.99 -16.00
N ALA A 193 0.90 -15.71 -15.65
CA ALA A 193 0.18 -14.71 -16.43
C ALA A 193 0.94 -14.28 -17.72
N LEU A 194 1.23 -15.24 -18.58
CA LEU A 194 1.88 -14.98 -19.88
C LEU A 194 0.88 -14.54 -20.96
N SER A 195 -0.41 -14.81 -20.74
CA SER A 195 -1.50 -14.33 -21.60
C SER A 195 -2.07 -13.02 -21.08
N GLY A 196 -2.50 -12.13 -21.98
CA GLY A 196 -3.20 -10.89 -21.58
C GLY A 196 -4.50 -11.15 -20.83
N GLU A 197 -5.15 -12.30 -21.06
CA GLU A 197 -6.41 -12.69 -20.43
C GLU A 197 -6.30 -12.82 -18.92
N GLU A 198 -5.25 -13.46 -18.39
CA GLU A 198 -5.06 -13.59 -16.93
C GLU A 198 -4.85 -12.21 -16.27
N GLY A 199 -4.10 -11.32 -16.93
CA GLY A 199 -3.92 -9.95 -16.47
C GLY A 199 -5.26 -9.18 -16.40
N GLU A 200 -6.08 -9.28 -17.42
CA GLU A 200 -7.40 -8.63 -17.47
C GLU A 200 -8.34 -9.19 -16.39
N ASN A 201 -8.35 -10.51 -16.15
CA ASN A 201 -9.15 -11.14 -15.11
C ASN A 201 -8.73 -10.67 -13.70
N ILE A 202 -7.43 -10.56 -13.45
CA ILE A 202 -6.88 -10.00 -12.19
C ILE A 202 -7.31 -8.54 -12.03
N ALA A 203 -7.19 -7.73 -13.08
CA ALA A 203 -7.59 -6.32 -13.04
C ALA A 203 -9.10 -6.15 -12.85
N GLU A 204 -9.91 -7.09 -13.38
CA GLU A 204 -11.34 -7.14 -13.12
C GLU A 204 -11.66 -7.48 -11.65
N ALA A 205 -11.01 -8.50 -11.11
CA ALA A 205 -11.18 -8.90 -9.72
C ALA A 205 -10.75 -7.81 -8.73
N LEU A 206 -9.70 -7.05 -9.05
CA LEU A 206 -9.27 -5.87 -8.26
C LEU A 206 -10.42 -4.85 -8.11
N GLY A 207 -11.24 -4.67 -9.15
CA GLY A 207 -12.36 -3.73 -9.15
C GLY A 207 -11.93 -2.30 -8.80
N THR A 208 -12.64 -1.66 -7.88
CA THR A 208 -12.30 -0.32 -7.35
C THR A 208 -11.48 -0.38 -6.05
N GLY A 209 -11.09 -1.57 -5.63
CA GLY A 209 -10.35 -1.80 -4.39
C GLY A 209 -8.90 -1.28 -4.43
N LYS A 210 -8.29 -1.29 -3.26
CA LYS A 210 -6.86 -0.98 -3.07
C LYS A 210 -5.98 -2.23 -3.13
N ALA A 211 -6.57 -3.42 -3.02
CA ALA A 211 -5.84 -4.68 -3.00
C ALA A 211 -6.65 -5.86 -3.56
N CYS A 212 -5.93 -6.88 -4.01
CA CYS A 212 -6.49 -8.15 -4.42
C CYS A 212 -5.62 -9.31 -3.93
N ILE A 213 -6.25 -10.31 -3.33
CA ILE A 213 -5.62 -11.60 -3.02
C ILE A 213 -5.74 -12.47 -4.27
N LEU A 214 -4.62 -12.86 -4.83
CA LEU A 214 -4.57 -13.75 -6.00
C LEU A 214 -4.48 -15.18 -5.50
N MET A 215 -5.57 -15.95 -5.62
CA MET A 215 -5.64 -17.32 -5.10
C MET A 215 -4.49 -18.20 -5.59
N ASN A 216 -3.81 -18.90 -4.68
CA ASN A 216 -2.63 -19.75 -4.92
C ASN A 216 -1.43 -19.01 -5.56
N HIS A 217 -1.36 -17.67 -5.47
CA HIS A 217 -0.35 -16.89 -6.15
C HIS A 217 0.35 -15.89 -5.21
N GLY A 218 -0.39 -14.92 -4.70
CA GLY A 218 0.17 -13.89 -3.85
C GLY A 218 -0.77 -12.70 -3.65
N LEU A 219 -0.20 -11.53 -3.45
CA LEU A 219 -0.93 -10.29 -3.17
C LEU A 219 -0.65 -9.24 -4.24
N LEU A 220 -1.66 -8.42 -4.52
CA LEU A 220 -1.55 -7.24 -5.37
C LEU A 220 -2.15 -6.05 -4.62
N THR A 221 -1.44 -4.92 -4.63
CA THR A 221 -1.91 -3.66 -4.02
C THR A 221 -1.71 -2.49 -4.97
N THR A 222 -2.52 -1.45 -4.80
CA THR A 222 -2.51 -0.26 -5.65
C THR A 222 -2.52 1.01 -4.83
N GLY A 223 -2.06 2.12 -5.41
CA GLY A 223 -2.05 3.42 -4.76
C GLY A 223 -1.91 4.59 -5.74
N GLN A 224 -2.09 5.79 -5.20
CA GLN A 224 -1.81 7.05 -5.91
C GLN A 224 -0.32 7.38 -5.93
N THR A 225 0.47 6.74 -5.07
CA THR A 225 1.93 6.79 -5.05
C THR A 225 2.50 5.38 -4.90
N VAL A 226 3.77 5.21 -5.25
CA VAL A 226 4.51 3.98 -4.93
C VAL A 226 4.50 3.71 -3.44
N ASP A 227 4.64 4.76 -2.64
CA ASP A 227 4.68 4.69 -1.18
C ASP A 227 3.38 4.10 -0.61
N GLU A 228 2.24 4.60 -1.04
CA GLU A 228 0.93 4.07 -0.66
C GLU A 228 0.80 2.59 -1.02
N ALA A 229 1.06 2.25 -2.29
CA ALA A 229 0.92 0.88 -2.77
C ALA A 229 1.87 -0.09 -2.06
N ALA A 230 3.13 0.32 -1.85
CA ALA A 230 4.15 -0.51 -1.20
C ALA A 230 3.88 -0.67 0.31
N PHE A 231 3.44 0.38 0.99
CA PHE A 231 3.08 0.28 2.40
C PHE A 231 1.83 -0.58 2.61
N LEU A 232 0.80 -0.41 1.78
CA LEU A 232 -0.38 -1.29 1.79
C LEU A 232 0.01 -2.76 1.58
N TYR A 233 0.98 -3.04 0.70
CA TYR A 233 1.48 -4.40 0.51
C TYR A 233 2.06 -4.96 1.82
N MET A 234 2.88 -4.18 2.53
CA MET A 234 3.45 -4.59 3.81
C MET A 234 2.38 -4.83 4.88
N VAL A 235 1.36 -3.96 4.95
CA VAL A 235 0.22 -4.12 5.86
C VAL A 235 -0.57 -5.39 5.50
N MET A 236 -0.79 -5.65 4.21
CA MET A 236 -1.53 -6.83 3.76
C MET A 236 -0.81 -8.14 4.09
N GLU A 237 0.51 -8.20 3.85
CA GLU A 237 1.36 -9.34 4.20
C GLU A 237 1.33 -9.62 5.71
N ARG A 238 1.45 -8.57 6.53
CA ARG A 238 1.38 -8.67 7.99
C ARG A 238 -0.02 -9.07 8.47
N SER A 239 -1.07 -8.62 7.79
CA SER A 239 -2.46 -9.01 8.06
C SER A 239 -2.71 -10.48 7.73
N CYS A 240 -2.18 -10.97 6.61
CA CYS A 240 -2.19 -12.40 6.26
C CYS A 240 -1.50 -13.24 7.34
N LYS A 241 -0.32 -12.81 7.80
CA LYS A 241 0.39 -13.47 8.90
C LYS A 241 -0.44 -13.51 10.18
N ALA A 242 -1.02 -12.37 10.58
CA ALA A 242 -1.83 -12.27 11.78
C ALA A 242 -3.05 -13.20 11.70
N GLN A 243 -3.76 -13.21 10.58
CA GLN A 243 -4.92 -14.07 10.41
C GLN A 243 -4.54 -15.56 10.42
N LEU A 244 -3.47 -15.97 9.74
CA LEU A 244 -2.98 -17.35 9.78
C LEU A 244 -2.69 -17.82 11.22
N LEU A 245 -2.06 -16.97 12.04
CA LEU A 245 -1.77 -17.28 13.44
C LEU A 245 -3.05 -17.38 14.29
N ILE A 246 -4.01 -16.49 14.07
CA ILE A 246 -5.31 -16.50 14.74
C ILE A 246 -6.11 -17.76 14.35
N GLU A 247 -6.18 -18.08 13.03
CA GLU A 247 -6.86 -19.30 12.56
C GLU A 247 -6.27 -20.58 13.19
N ALA A 248 -4.93 -20.65 13.28
CA ALA A 248 -4.27 -21.76 13.95
C ALA A 248 -4.61 -21.84 15.45
N ALA A 249 -4.70 -20.69 16.13
CA ALA A 249 -5.03 -20.64 17.55
C ALA A 249 -6.49 -21.05 17.84
N VAL A 250 -7.44 -20.68 16.98
CA VAL A 250 -8.87 -21.01 17.16
C VAL A 250 -9.22 -22.42 16.68
N ALA A 251 -8.39 -23.06 15.86
CA ALA A 251 -8.63 -24.40 15.31
C ALA A 251 -8.89 -25.47 16.40
N GLY A 252 -8.33 -25.29 17.60
CA GLY A 252 -8.53 -26.16 18.75
C GLY A 252 -9.83 -25.94 19.51
N GLY A 253 -10.66 -24.96 19.14
CA GLY A 253 -11.96 -24.65 19.75
C GLY A 253 -11.90 -24.09 21.19
N ARG A 254 -10.70 -23.77 21.71
CA ARG A 254 -10.53 -23.27 23.09
C ARG A 254 -10.70 -21.75 23.21
N VAL A 255 -10.47 -21.04 22.13
CA VAL A 255 -10.61 -19.58 22.03
C VAL A 255 -11.42 -19.25 20.77
N GLN A 256 -12.03 -18.08 20.77
CA GLN A 256 -12.78 -17.56 19.62
C GLN A 256 -12.18 -16.23 19.20
N LYS A 257 -12.18 -15.95 17.89
CA LYS A 257 -11.78 -14.64 17.36
C LYS A 257 -12.90 -13.62 17.56
N GLN A 258 -12.51 -12.39 17.82
CA GLN A 258 -13.41 -11.23 17.90
C GLN A 258 -13.15 -10.35 16.68
N LEU A 259 -14.19 -10.05 15.91
CA LEU A 259 -14.11 -9.17 14.77
C LEU A 259 -14.38 -7.73 15.20
N ILE A 260 -13.71 -6.78 14.55
CA ILE A 260 -14.03 -5.36 14.62
C ILE A 260 -15.36 -5.16 13.89
N GLY A 261 -16.27 -4.38 14.49
CA GLY A 261 -17.55 -4.05 13.89
C GLY A 261 -17.41 -3.17 12.64
N ASP A 262 -18.42 -3.18 11.79
CA ASP A 262 -18.39 -2.45 10.52
C ASP A 262 -18.23 -0.94 10.70
N GLU A 263 -18.82 -0.37 11.77
CA GLU A 263 -18.74 1.07 12.06
C GLU A 263 -17.28 1.46 12.41
N GLU A 264 -16.64 0.72 13.30
CA GLU A 264 -15.25 0.95 13.70
C GLU A 264 -14.27 0.66 12.57
N ALA A 265 -14.53 -0.39 11.76
CA ALA A 265 -13.71 -0.71 10.62
C ALA A 265 -13.79 0.39 9.53
N ALA A 266 -14.99 0.90 9.24
CA ALA A 266 -15.19 2.02 8.32
C ALA A 266 -14.55 3.32 8.83
N TYR A 267 -14.70 3.60 10.14
CA TYR A 267 -14.04 4.75 10.77
C TYR A 267 -12.53 4.67 10.63
N ASN A 268 -11.95 3.50 10.92
CA ASN A 268 -10.52 3.28 10.82
C ASN A 268 -10.03 3.39 9.36
N PHE A 269 -10.75 2.83 8.40
CA PHE A 269 -10.45 2.95 6.98
C PHE A 269 -10.39 4.42 6.53
N LYS A 270 -11.36 5.23 6.94
CA LYS A 270 -11.39 6.67 6.60
C LYS A 270 -10.11 7.40 7.03
N TRP A 271 -9.58 7.08 8.19
CA TRP A 271 -8.45 7.81 8.78
C TRP A 271 -7.09 7.23 8.40
N ASN A 272 -6.96 5.92 8.36
CA ASN A 272 -5.66 5.26 8.17
C ASN A 272 -5.40 4.89 6.70
N SER A 273 -6.45 4.67 5.89
CA SER A 273 -6.29 4.31 4.47
C SER A 273 -6.28 5.52 3.52
N ASP A 274 -6.11 6.72 4.07
CA ASP A 274 -5.91 7.96 3.31
C ASP A 274 -4.56 7.97 2.58
N PRO A 275 -4.48 8.39 1.32
CA PRO A 275 -3.24 8.34 0.54
C PRO A 275 -2.08 9.15 1.13
N GLU A 276 -2.32 10.33 1.72
CA GLU A 276 -1.27 11.13 2.38
C GLU A 276 -0.77 10.45 3.65
N THR A 277 -1.69 9.83 4.41
CA THR A 277 -1.34 9.05 5.62
C THR A 277 -0.47 7.85 5.24
N LEU A 278 -0.87 7.06 4.25
CA LEU A 278 -0.11 5.89 3.78
C LEU A 278 1.24 6.27 3.15
N TYR A 279 1.28 7.39 2.41
CA TYR A 279 2.54 7.98 1.97
C TYR A 279 3.47 8.28 3.14
N PHE A 280 2.96 8.96 4.17
CA PHE A 280 3.74 9.34 5.34
C PHE A 280 4.26 8.12 6.12
N GLU A 281 3.45 7.08 6.26
CA GLU A 281 3.83 5.82 6.90
C GLU A 281 5.04 5.18 6.21
N MET A 282 5.05 5.15 4.86
CA MET A 282 6.17 4.61 4.09
C MET A 282 7.46 5.42 4.28
N GLN A 283 7.37 6.74 4.55
CA GLN A 283 8.56 7.59 4.73
C GLN A 283 9.44 7.14 5.90
N SER A 284 8.87 6.54 6.93
CA SER A 284 9.65 6.00 8.06
C SER A 284 10.57 4.86 7.62
N HIS A 285 10.07 3.98 6.75
CA HIS A 285 10.81 2.85 6.19
C HIS A 285 11.88 3.29 5.19
N LEU A 286 11.55 4.24 4.31
CA LEU A 286 12.50 4.80 3.36
C LEU A 286 13.65 5.51 4.06
N ARG A 287 13.38 6.32 5.07
CA ARG A 287 14.42 6.98 5.89
C ARG A 287 15.31 5.97 6.61
N TYR A 288 14.74 4.87 7.07
CA TYR A 288 15.54 3.79 7.67
C TYR A 288 16.40 3.09 6.63
N GLU A 289 15.88 2.86 5.42
CA GLU A 289 16.67 2.33 4.31
C GLU A 289 17.81 3.28 3.93
N GLU A 290 17.55 4.59 3.82
CA GLU A 290 18.58 5.61 3.57
C GLU A 290 19.68 5.61 4.63
N TYR A 291 19.30 5.49 5.89
CA TYR A 291 20.24 5.38 7.00
C TYR A 291 21.15 4.15 6.86
N LEU A 292 20.63 3.03 6.38
CA LEU A 292 21.38 1.77 6.25
C LEU A 292 22.23 1.71 4.98
N SER A 293 21.75 2.19 3.85
CA SER A 293 22.39 2.06 2.53
C SER A 293 23.10 3.32 2.03
N GLY A 294 22.94 4.46 2.70
CA GLY A 294 23.49 5.75 2.25
C GLY A 294 22.84 6.27 0.98
N SER A 295 21.59 5.89 0.69
CA SER A 295 20.78 6.35 -0.46
C SER A 295 21.32 5.94 -1.83
N ASP A 296 22.13 4.89 -1.93
CA ASP A 296 22.71 4.42 -3.20
C ASP A 296 21.67 3.97 -4.23
N TYR A 297 20.47 3.64 -3.78
CA TYR A 297 19.35 3.26 -4.63
C TYR A 297 18.77 4.41 -5.48
N LYS A 298 19.09 5.67 -5.15
CA LYS A 298 18.64 6.85 -5.90
C LYS A 298 19.42 7.09 -7.20
N ASN A 299 20.53 6.38 -7.39
CA ASN A 299 21.40 6.52 -8.56
C ASN A 299 20.83 5.84 -9.81
#